data_a3d67be0ffa21903e706689bb1d68313
#
_entry.id   a3d67be0ffa21903e706689bb1d68313
#
_cell.length_a   1.000
_cell.length_b   1.000
_cell.length_c   1.000
_cell.angle_alpha   90.00
_cell.angle_beta   90.00
_cell.angle_gamma   90.00
#
_symmetry.space_group_name_H-M   'P 1'
#
loop_
_entity.id
_entity.type
_entity.pdbx_description
1 polymer ?
#
loop_
_entity_poly.entity_id
_entity_poly.type
_entity_poly.pdbx_seq_one_letter_code
_entity_poly.pdbx_strand_id
1 'polypeptide(L)'
;LEELHRGDPFSMPGLHFTRETGESMAINQIESGAIILAGSGMCNGGRIRHHLKHNLWRQRSSIVFVGYAAQGTLARRIIDGAAEVRVFKEDIPVRAKVWTINGFSAHADQPELLAWLGDAPRRRVFLVHGERERGMRVLGEILEERGQAWQMPGRGEPILID
;
A
#
# COMPACT_ATOMS: atom_id res chain seq x y z
N LEU A 1 -13.71 18.40 15.58
CA LEU A 1 -12.82 18.38 14.39
C LEU A 1 -11.98 19.66 14.26
N GLU A 2 -12.45 20.80 14.74
CA GLU A 2 -11.70 22.08 14.68
C GLU A 2 -10.51 22.17 15.66
N GLU A 3 -10.53 21.43 16.76
CA GLU A 3 -9.43 21.42 17.75
C GLU A 3 -8.19 20.64 17.29
N LEU A 4 -8.34 19.71 16.35
CA LEU A 4 -7.23 18.94 15.78
C LEU A 4 -6.31 19.74 14.84
N HIS A 5 -6.67 20.98 14.47
CA HIS A 5 -5.92 21.80 13.51
C HIS A 5 -5.00 22.84 14.15
N ARG A 6 -4.89 22.91 15.49
CA ARG A 6 -4.10 23.94 16.20
C ARG A 6 -2.71 23.52 16.69
N GLY A 7 -2.22 22.33 16.31
CA GLY A 7 -0.90 21.85 16.71
C GLY A 7 -0.30 20.91 15.67
N ASP A 8 0.99 20.61 15.82
CA ASP A 8 1.65 19.55 15.06
C ASP A 8 0.95 18.20 15.37
N PRO A 9 0.29 17.55 14.38
CA PRO A 9 -0.41 16.29 14.60
C PRO A 9 0.53 15.16 15.06
N PHE A 10 1.84 15.37 14.95
CA PHE A 10 2.87 14.43 15.37
C PHE A 10 3.42 14.72 16.77
N SER A 11 2.86 15.67 17.51
CA SER A 11 3.28 16.02 18.88
C SER A 11 2.41 15.36 19.97
N MET A 12 1.90 14.17 19.74
CA MET A 12 1.07 13.44 20.71
C MET A 12 1.93 12.80 21.81
N PRO A 13 1.48 12.84 23.08
CA PRO A 13 2.10 12.07 24.16
C PRO A 13 2.15 10.57 23.80
N GLY A 14 3.33 9.96 23.97
CA GLY A 14 3.53 8.54 23.67
C GLY A 14 3.83 8.21 22.21
N LEU A 15 3.85 9.19 21.30
CA LEU A 15 4.33 9.01 19.94
C LEU A 15 5.86 9.15 19.89
N HIS A 16 6.53 8.11 19.44
CA HIS A 16 7.99 8.05 19.31
C HIS A 16 8.40 7.79 17.87
N PHE A 17 9.30 8.60 17.34
CA PHE A 17 9.89 8.40 16.01
C PHE A 17 11.25 7.72 16.14
N THR A 18 11.39 6.55 15.53
CA THR A 18 12.70 5.89 15.42
C THR A 18 13.42 6.36 14.16
N ARG A 19 14.50 7.09 14.33
CA ARG A 19 15.34 7.58 13.23
C ARG A 19 16.41 6.56 12.91
N GLU A 20 17.05 6.03 13.94
CA GLU A 20 18.16 5.08 13.82
C GLU A 20 17.67 3.62 13.78
N THR A 21 18.49 2.76 13.18
CA THR A 21 18.18 1.32 13.08
C THR A 21 18.11 0.67 14.47
N GLY A 22 19.00 1.05 15.39
CA GLY A 22 19.03 0.52 16.75
C GLY A 22 17.74 0.81 17.52
N GLU A 23 17.20 2.01 17.41
CA GLU A 23 15.91 2.39 18.00
C GLU A 23 14.77 1.53 17.46
N SER A 24 14.74 1.31 16.13
CA SER A 24 13.75 0.45 15.51
C SER A 24 13.88 -1.01 15.95
N MET A 25 15.09 -1.49 16.18
CA MET A 25 15.34 -2.84 16.70
C MET A 25 14.86 -2.99 18.14
N ALA A 26 15.00 -1.95 18.97
CA ALA A 26 14.54 -1.96 20.36
C ALA A 26 13.02 -2.17 20.48
N ILE A 27 12.23 -1.73 19.48
CA ILE A 27 10.79 -1.99 19.45
C ILE A 27 10.47 -3.49 19.50
N ASN A 28 11.31 -4.35 18.96
CA ASN A 28 11.06 -5.80 18.93
C ASN A 28 11.08 -6.44 20.32
N GLN A 29 11.61 -5.75 21.34
CA GLN A 29 11.59 -6.17 22.74
C GLN A 29 10.26 -5.86 23.44
N ILE A 30 9.40 -5.04 22.82
CA ILE A 30 8.10 -4.70 23.37
C ILE A 30 7.15 -5.88 23.16
N GLU A 31 6.62 -6.41 24.26
CA GLU A 31 5.73 -7.58 24.19
C GLU A 31 4.25 -7.21 24.01
N SER A 32 3.83 -6.05 24.51
CA SER A 32 2.45 -5.59 24.47
C SER A 32 2.33 -4.08 24.66
N GLY A 33 1.13 -3.53 24.39
CA GLY A 33 0.81 -2.13 24.69
C GLY A 33 1.43 -1.12 23.72
N ALA A 34 1.86 -1.53 22.54
CA ALA A 34 2.43 -0.63 21.53
C ALA A 34 1.71 -0.78 20.17
N ILE A 35 1.63 0.33 19.46
CA ILE A 35 1.24 0.39 18.05
C ILE A 35 2.47 0.77 17.23
N ILE A 36 2.87 -0.07 16.29
CA ILE A 36 4.03 0.16 15.42
C ILE A 36 3.54 0.60 14.05
N LEU A 37 3.88 1.82 13.66
CA LEU A 37 3.61 2.37 12.33
C LEU A 37 4.89 2.27 11.48
N ALA A 38 4.85 1.50 10.41
CA ALA A 38 6.01 1.30 9.54
C ALA A 38 5.64 1.15 8.07
N GLY A 39 6.33 1.83 7.17
CA GLY A 39 6.28 1.64 5.71
C GLY A 39 7.20 0.49 5.27
N SER A 40 7.01 -0.10 4.10
CA SER A 40 6.06 0.21 3.02
C SER A 40 4.75 -0.58 3.14
N GLY A 41 3.66 -0.06 2.54
CA GLY A 41 2.34 -0.71 2.54
C GLY A 41 2.32 -2.08 1.85
N MET A 42 3.15 -2.30 0.82
CA MET A 42 3.29 -3.59 0.12
C MET A 42 4.15 -4.61 0.88
N CYS A 43 4.84 -4.20 1.94
CA CYS A 43 5.76 -5.02 2.73
C CYS A 43 6.92 -5.66 1.93
N ASN A 44 7.20 -5.18 0.72
CA ASN A 44 8.29 -5.68 -0.11
C ASN A 44 9.66 -5.11 0.28
N GLY A 45 9.68 -4.03 1.07
CA GLY A 45 10.88 -3.33 1.55
C GLY A 45 10.63 -2.64 2.88
N GLY A 46 11.64 -1.90 3.38
CA GLY A 46 11.53 -1.09 4.57
C GLY A 46 11.56 -1.85 5.90
N ARG A 47 11.47 -1.08 6.96
CA ARG A 47 11.53 -1.59 8.36
C ARG A 47 10.35 -2.50 8.71
N ILE A 48 9.21 -2.33 8.05
CA ILE A 48 8.04 -3.19 8.25
C ILE A 48 8.37 -4.69 8.14
N ARG A 49 9.28 -5.07 7.25
CA ARG A 49 9.68 -6.47 7.08
C ARG A 49 10.32 -7.05 8.34
N HIS A 50 11.12 -6.25 9.05
CA HIS A 50 11.71 -6.67 10.32
C HIS A 50 10.64 -6.82 11.40
N HIS A 51 9.71 -5.86 11.48
CA HIS A 51 8.60 -5.95 12.44
C HIS A 51 7.68 -7.14 12.14
N LEU A 52 7.40 -7.43 10.87
CA LEU A 52 6.64 -8.62 10.47
C LEU A 52 7.35 -9.91 10.88
N LYS A 53 8.66 -10.03 10.63
CA LYS A 53 9.44 -11.19 11.05
C LYS A 53 9.31 -11.46 12.56
N HIS A 54 9.32 -10.42 13.38
CA HIS A 54 9.27 -10.54 14.83
C HIS A 54 7.87 -10.67 15.41
N ASN A 55 6.82 -10.32 14.68
CA ASN A 55 5.45 -10.22 15.22
C ASN A 55 4.40 -11.10 14.53
N LEU A 56 4.60 -11.55 13.28
CA LEU A 56 3.60 -12.37 12.56
C LEU A 56 3.29 -13.70 13.26
N TRP A 57 4.26 -14.32 13.90
CA TRP A 57 4.08 -15.60 14.59
C TRP A 57 3.42 -15.47 15.96
N ARG A 58 3.30 -14.25 16.50
CA ARG A 58 2.72 -13.99 17.82
C ARG A 58 1.20 -13.93 17.73
N GLN A 59 0.48 -14.88 18.31
CA GLN A 59 -1.00 -14.91 18.33
C GLN A 59 -1.64 -13.69 18.99
N ARG A 60 -0.93 -13.01 19.89
CA ARG A 60 -1.41 -11.80 20.58
C ARG A 60 -1.25 -10.53 19.74
N SER A 61 -0.49 -10.59 18.66
CA SER A 61 -0.29 -9.45 17.76
C SER A 61 -1.47 -9.28 16.81
N SER A 62 -1.69 -8.04 16.39
CA SER A 62 -2.57 -7.69 15.28
C SER A 62 -1.77 -6.97 14.22
N ILE A 63 -1.97 -7.33 12.96
CA ILE A 63 -1.42 -6.62 11.82
C ILE A 63 -2.58 -5.91 11.13
N VAL A 64 -2.45 -4.60 10.97
CA VAL A 64 -3.46 -3.77 10.31
C VAL A 64 -2.86 -3.22 9.02
N PHE A 65 -3.40 -3.64 7.89
CA PHE A 65 -3.05 -3.08 6.59
C PHE A 65 -3.95 -1.89 6.30
N VAL A 66 -3.33 -0.73 6.09
CA VAL A 66 -4.02 0.51 5.79
C VAL A 66 -3.83 0.83 4.32
N GLY A 67 -4.91 0.75 3.54
CA GLY A 67 -4.90 0.94 2.09
C GLY A 67 -4.71 -0.35 1.30
N TYR A 68 -4.47 -0.17 0.00
CA TYR A 68 -4.44 -1.25 -0.99
C TYR A 68 -3.12 -2.05 -0.95
N ALA A 69 -3.23 -3.36 -1.11
CA ALA A 69 -2.09 -4.26 -1.30
C ALA A 69 -2.18 -4.95 -2.68
N ALA A 70 -1.21 -4.65 -3.55
CA ALA A 70 -1.16 -5.16 -4.92
C ALA A 70 -0.91 -6.68 -4.96
N GLN A 71 -1.40 -7.34 -6.00
CA GLN A 71 -1.15 -8.76 -6.26
C GLN A 71 0.35 -9.05 -6.34
N GLY A 72 0.76 -10.22 -5.84
CA GLY A 72 2.17 -10.64 -5.81
C GLY A 72 3.01 -10.02 -4.69
N THR A 73 2.46 -9.13 -3.86
CA THR A 73 3.18 -8.52 -2.74
C THR A 73 3.10 -9.38 -1.47
N LEU A 74 4.04 -9.16 -0.55
CA LEU A 74 4.02 -9.83 0.75
C LEU A 74 2.76 -9.46 1.54
N ALA A 75 2.38 -8.17 1.53
CA ALA A 75 1.15 -7.69 2.17
C ALA A 75 -0.08 -8.44 1.64
N ARG A 76 -0.21 -8.59 0.31
CA ARG A 76 -1.34 -9.28 -0.31
C ARG A 76 -1.42 -10.75 0.11
N ARG A 77 -0.29 -11.45 0.15
CA ARG A 77 -0.24 -12.85 0.60
C ARG A 77 -0.73 -13.01 2.05
N ILE A 78 -0.33 -12.08 2.94
CA ILE A 78 -0.77 -12.11 4.33
C ILE A 78 -2.27 -11.84 4.44
N ILE A 79 -2.78 -10.84 3.70
CA ILE A 79 -4.21 -10.48 3.66
C ILE A 79 -5.05 -11.64 3.12
N ASP A 80 -4.56 -12.37 2.12
CA ASP A 80 -5.24 -13.53 1.52
C ASP A 80 -5.23 -14.77 2.41
N GLY A 81 -4.66 -14.69 3.61
CA GLY A 81 -4.70 -15.76 4.60
C GLY A 81 -3.62 -16.82 4.43
N ALA A 82 -2.47 -16.49 3.87
CA ALA A 82 -1.34 -17.41 3.83
C ALA A 82 -1.00 -17.89 5.25
N ALA A 83 -0.92 -19.20 5.46
CA ALA A 83 -0.54 -19.77 6.75
C ALA A 83 0.91 -19.46 7.12
N GLU A 84 1.75 -19.23 6.11
CA GLU A 84 3.18 -18.96 6.24
C GLU A 84 3.65 -18.03 5.12
N VAL A 85 4.58 -17.14 5.42
CA VAL A 85 5.19 -16.22 4.44
C VAL A 85 6.69 -16.14 4.59
N ARG A 86 7.39 -15.94 3.47
CA ARG A 86 8.84 -15.84 3.45
C ARG A 86 9.31 -14.40 3.66
N VAL A 87 10.04 -14.16 4.75
CA VAL A 87 10.60 -12.86 5.11
C VAL A 87 12.11 -13.03 5.34
N PHE A 88 12.97 -12.30 4.61
CA PHE A 88 14.44 -12.42 4.69
C PHE A 88 14.96 -13.86 4.56
N LYS A 89 14.40 -14.66 3.66
CA LYS A 89 14.75 -16.09 3.44
C LYS A 89 14.31 -17.03 4.56
N GLU A 90 13.59 -16.58 5.56
CA GLU A 90 13.00 -17.38 6.62
C GLU A 90 11.49 -17.51 6.41
N ASP A 91 10.96 -18.70 6.66
CA ASP A 91 9.52 -18.96 6.58
C ASP A 91 8.89 -18.66 7.94
N ILE A 92 8.00 -17.68 7.97
CA ILE A 92 7.39 -17.16 9.18
C ILE A 92 5.91 -17.51 9.21
N PRO A 93 5.44 -18.26 10.22
CA PRO A 93 4.02 -18.59 10.34
C PRO A 93 3.19 -17.33 10.64
N VAL A 94 2.03 -17.20 9.98
CA VAL A 94 1.08 -16.11 10.19
C VAL A 94 0.08 -16.54 11.25
N ARG A 95 0.33 -16.18 12.50
CA ARG A 95 -0.54 -16.46 13.66
C ARG A 95 -1.19 -15.19 14.23
N ALA A 96 -0.64 -14.03 13.90
CA ALA A 96 -1.21 -12.73 14.26
C ALA A 96 -2.58 -12.55 13.61
N LYS A 97 -3.47 -11.80 14.26
CA LYS A 97 -4.74 -11.40 13.64
C LYS A 97 -4.46 -10.38 12.52
N VAL A 98 -5.07 -10.59 11.37
CA VAL A 98 -4.89 -9.72 10.19
C VAL A 98 -6.16 -8.91 9.96
N TRP A 99 -6.00 -7.60 9.80
CA TRP A 99 -7.07 -6.63 9.58
C TRP A 99 -6.74 -5.76 8.38
N THR A 100 -7.77 -5.27 7.69
CA THR A 100 -7.63 -4.32 6.58
C THR A 100 -8.53 -3.12 6.80
N ILE A 101 -8.00 -1.93 6.53
CA ILE A 101 -8.74 -0.67 6.53
C ILE A 101 -8.53 0.00 5.17
N ASN A 102 -9.57 0.06 4.35
CA ASN A 102 -9.48 0.57 2.99
C ASN A 102 -9.86 2.06 2.85
N GLY A 103 -10.33 2.70 3.92
CA GLY A 103 -10.84 4.07 3.91
C GLY A 103 -9.80 5.19 3.94
N PHE A 104 -8.50 4.89 4.03
CA PHE A 104 -7.41 5.87 4.11
C PHE A 104 -6.55 5.93 2.85
N SER A 105 -7.11 5.58 1.69
CA SER A 105 -6.38 5.72 0.42
C SER A 105 -6.23 7.21 0.08
N ALA A 106 -5.01 7.60 -0.27
CA ALA A 106 -4.71 8.94 -0.83
C ALA A 106 -4.62 8.91 -2.37
N HIS A 107 -4.88 7.77 -2.99
CA HIS A 107 -4.92 7.66 -4.45
C HIS A 107 -6.29 8.10 -4.95
N ALA A 108 -6.28 8.82 -6.07
CA ALA A 108 -7.49 9.17 -6.79
C ALA A 108 -8.26 7.90 -7.19
N ASP A 109 -9.56 7.94 -7.03
CA ASP A 109 -10.44 6.88 -7.54
C ASP A 109 -10.76 7.08 -9.04
N GLN A 110 -11.53 6.16 -9.62
CA GLN A 110 -11.85 6.21 -11.05
C GLN A 110 -12.62 7.49 -11.44
N PRO A 111 -13.66 7.94 -10.72
CA PRO A 111 -14.34 9.21 -10.99
C PRO A 111 -13.40 10.42 -10.93
N GLU A 112 -12.51 10.47 -9.95
CA GLU A 112 -11.54 11.55 -9.81
C GLU A 112 -10.52 11.56 -10.96
N LEU A 113 -10.02 10.38 -11.38
CA LEU A 113 -9.14 10.27 -12.55
C LEU A 113 -9.81 10.73 -13.82
N LEU A 114 -11.07 10.35 -14.03
CA LEU A 114 -11.86 10.76 -15.20
C LEU A 114 -12.17 12.28 -15.17
N ALA A 115 -12.46 12.83 -14.00
CA ALA A 115 -12.67 14.26 -13.83
C ALA A 115 -11.39 15.06 -14.08
N TRP A 116 -10.24 14.57 -13.55
CA TRP A 116 -8.93 15.19 -13.80
C TRP A 116 -8.55 15.14 -15.28
N LEU A 117 -8.83 14.03 -15.95
CA LEU A 117 -8.60 13.90 -17.39
C LEU A 117 -9.46 14.90 -18.17
N GLY A 118 -10.73 15.11 -17.77
CA GLY A 118 -11.68 15.98 -18.46
C GLY A 118 -12.02 15.49 -19.87
N ASP A 119 -12.77 16.32 -20.61
CA ASP A 119 -13.30 15.98 -21.94
C ASP A 119 -12.46 16.53 -23.10
N ALA A 120 -11.34 17.19 -22.83
CA ALA A 120 -10.49 17.73 -23.90
C ALA A 120 -9.93 16.60 -24.77
N PRO A 121 -10.06 16.68 -26.11
CA PRO A 121 -9.59 15.65 -27.00
C PRO A 121 -8.06 15.49 -26.88
N ARG A 122 -7.61 14.25 -26.77
CA ARG A 122 -6.19 13.87 -26.70
C ARG A 122 -5.89 12.86 -27.79
N ARG A 123 -4.68 12.88 -28.31
CA ARG A 123 -4.27 11.88 -29.31
C ARG A 123 -4.31 10.47 -28.72
N ARG A 124 -3.79 10.29 -27.50
CA ARG A 124 -3.77 8.99 -26.82
C ARG A 124 -3.58 9.17 -25.32
N VAL A 125 -4.19 8.29 -24.54
CA VAL A 125 -4.01 8.18 -23.09
C VAL A 125 -3.20 6.93 -22.77
N PHE A 126 -2.14 7.05 -21.99
CA PHE A 126 -1.34 5.92 -21.56
C PHE A 126 -1.70 5.57 -20.12
N LEU A 127 -2.16 4.35 -19.90
CA LEU A 127 -2.49 3.84 -18.58
C LEU A 127 -1.27 3.09 -18.02
N VAL A 128 -0.73 3.60 -16.91
CA VAL A 128 0.44 3.06 -16.22
C VAL A 128 0.19 2.98 -14.72
N HIS A 129 1.01 2.21 -14.01
CA HIS A 129 0.95 2.13 -12.55
C HIS A 129 -0.39 1.62 -12.00
N GLY A 130 -0.90 0.52 -12.56
CA GLY A 130 -2.14 -0.10 -12.11
C GLY A 130 -2.17 -1.60 -12.39
N GLU A 131 -3.19 -2.28 -11.88
CA GLU A 131 -3.46 -3.68 -12.24
C GLU A 131 -4.05 -3.75 -13.64
N ARG A 132 -3.33 -4.41 -14.56
CA ARG A 132 -3.68 -4.47 -15.99
C ARG A 132 -5.07 -5.06 -16.24
N GLU A 133 -5.36 -6.20 -15.61
CA GLU A 133 -6.61 -6.96 -15.85
C GLU A 133 -7.81 -6.46 -15.03
N ARG A 134 -7.59 -5.45 -14.18
CA ARG A 134 -8.64 -4.87 -13.33
C ARG A 134 -8.77 -3.37 -13.58
N GLY A 135 -8.10 -2.56 -12.74
CA GLY A 135 -8.28 -1.11 -12.75
C GLY A 135 -7.93 -0.45 -14.09
N MET A 136 -6.79 -0.83 -14.71
CA MET A 136 -6.37 -0.21 -15.98
C MET A 136 -7.30 -0.62 -17.13
N ARG A 137 -7.73 -1.87 -17.19
CA ARG A 137 -8.64 -2.35 -18.23
C ARG A 137 -9.99 -1.67 -18.13
N VAL A 138 -10.60 -1.63 -16.95
CA VAL A 138 -11.89 -0.97 -16.72
C VAL A 138 -11.82 0.51 -17.07
N LEU A 139 -10.74 1.20 -16.68
CA LEU A 139 -10.56 2.61 -17.05
C LEU A 139 -10.41 2.78 -18.57
N GLY A 140 -9.67 1.87 -19.23
CA GLY A 140 -9.50 1.86 -20.68
C GLY A 140 -10.81 1.68 -21.43
N GLU A 141 -11.67 0.76 -21.00
CA GLU A 141 -13.01 0.53 -21.58
C GLU A 141 -13.87 1.80 -21.49
N ILE A 142 -13.84 2.51 -20.37
CA ILE A 142 -14.55 3.79 -20.21
C ILE A 142 -13.98 4.88 -21.14
N LEU A 143 -12.65 4.92 -21.31
CA LEU A 143 -12.01 5.86 -22.24
C LEU A 143 -12.44 5.57 -23.71
N GLU A 144 -12.53 4.30 -24.07
CA GLU A 144 -12.99 3.87 -25.39
C GLU A 144 -14.44 4.27 -25.64
N GLU A 145 -15.35 4.07 -24.68
CA GLU A 145 -16.73 4.53 -24.71
C GLU A 145 -16.85 6.06 -24.90
N ARG A 146 -15.87 6.82 -24.40
CA ARG A 146 -15.75 8.28 -24.60
C ARG A 146 -15.06 8.66 -25.92
N GLY A 147 -14.75 7.69 -26.78
CA GLY A 147 -14.03 7.93 -28.03
C GLY A 147 -12.55 8.32 -27.86
N GLN A 148 -12.00 8.08 -26.69
CA GLN A 148 -10.61 8.42 -26.37
C GLN A 148 -9.69 7.22 -26.61
N ALA A 149 -8.73 7.35 -27.52
CA ALA A 149 -7.71 6.32 -27.74
C ALA A 149 -6.84 6.13 -26.49
N TRP A 150 -6.60 4.88 -26.13
CA TRP A 150 -5.80 4.54 -24.97
C TRP A 150 -4.89 3.34 -25.22
N GLN A 151 -3.85 3.18 -24.39
CA GLN A 151 -2.89 2.07 -24.46
C GLN A 151 -2.33 1.75 -23.06
N MET A 152 -2.06 0.47 -22.80
CA MET A 152 -1.29 0.00 -21.65
C MET A 152 0.11 -0.44 -22.13
N PRO A 153 1.12 0.41 -22.03
CA PRO A 153 2.47 0.05 -22.47
C PRO A 153 3.07 -1.08 -21.65
N GLY A 154 3.88 -1.91 -22.29
CA GLY A 154 4.72 -2.90 -21.63
C GLY A 154 5.87 -2.25 -20.87
N ARG A 155 6.41 -2.94 -19.86
CA ARG A 155 7.59 -2.44 -19.15
C ARG A 155 8.82 -2.45 -20.09
N GLY A 156 9.43 -1.29 -20.29
CA GLY A 156 10.57 -1.13 -21.18
C GLY A 156 10.20 -1.08 -22.68
N GLU A 157 8.93 -1.04 -23.02
CA GLU A 157 8.45 -0.87 -24.38
C GLU A 157 8.61 0.59 -24.81
N PRO A 158 9.37 0.89 -25.87
CA PRO A 158 9.47 2.25 -26.38
C PRO A 158 8.17 2.64 -27.10
N ILE A 159 7.67 3.83 -26.81
CA ILE A 159 6.46 4.38 -27.44
C ILE A 159 6.87 5.62 -28.22
N LEU A 160 6.52 5.65 -29.51
CA LEU A 160 6.61 6.86 -30.31
C LEU A 160 5.41 7.77 -29.97
N ILE A 161 5.72 8.98 -29.55
CA ILE A 161 4.76 10.04 -29.28
C ILE A 161 4.87 11.00 -30.48
N ASP A 162 3.91 10.92 -31.41
CA ASP A 162 3.80 11.78 -32.58
C ASP A 162 3.16 13.13 -32.22
#